data_04ee29dfd1fc396c3756013a536d6ecb
#
_entry.id   04ee29dfd1fc396c3756013a536d6ecb
#
_cell.length_a   1.000
_cell.length_b   1.000
_cell.length_c   1.000
_cell.angle_alpha   90.00
_cell.angle_beta   90.00
_cell.angle_gamma   90.00
#
_symmetry.space_group_name_H-M   'P 1'
#
loop_
_entity.id
_entity.type
_entity.pdbx_description
1 polymer ?
#
loop_
_entity_poly.entity_id
_entity_poly.type
_entity_poly.pdbx_seq_one_letter_code
_entity_poly.pdbx_strand_id
1 'polypeptide(L)'
;EYSKKDVYCSEQLEASDICKHPWVIALRGPDGILGAVLGLDIIHKGVATGWAVTTQGLRAFPLAYTRKVQDIIAEVFAHFELHRLQIIVKCRADLLKWAEHLGFLIEGKMVNFGTDKSDYYIMGRTLECSL
;
A
#
# COMPACT_ATOMS: atom_id res chain seq x y z
N GLU A 1 5.67 15.55 -5.43
CA GLU A 1 6.96 15.37 -4.82
C GLU A 1 6.82 15.10 -3.33
N TYR A 2 7.67 14.24 -2.80
CA TYR A 2 7.58 13.72 -1.45
C TYR A 2 8.53 14.45 -0.50
N SER A 3 8.03 14.80 0.71
CA SER A 3 8.83 15.39 1.76
C SER A 3 8.73 14.54 3.04
N LYS A 4 9.88 14.21 3.64
CA LYS A 4 9.95 13.40 4.85
C LYS A 4 9.13 13.96 6.01
N LYS A 5 9.08 15.27 6.16
CA LYS A 5 8.32 15.91 7.25
C LYS A 5 6.81 15.78 7.11
N ASP A 6 6.32 15.48 5.92
CA ASP A 6 4.90 15.32 5.66
C ASP A 6 4.42 13.88 5.92
N VAL A 7 5.36 12.96 6.12
CA VAL A 7 5.06 11.54 6.29
C VAL A 7 4.82 11.21 7.75
N TYR A 8 3.68 10.61 8.00
CA TYR A 8 3.34 10.07 9.31
C TYR A 8 3.32 8.55 9.22
N CYS A 9 4.37 7.92 9.71
CA CYS A 9 4.53 6.49 9.62
C CYS A 9 5.10 5.94 10.93
N SER A 10 4.54 4.85 11.44
CA SER A 10 5.02 4.20 12.66
C SER A 10 6.38 3.52 12.49
N GLU A 11 6.83 3.33 11.27
CA GLU A 11 8.05 2.58 10.96
C GLU A 11 9.23 3.45 10.57
N GLN A 12 9.13 4.74 10.67
CA GLN A 12 10.24 5.68 10.48
C GLN A 12 11.07 5.44 9.21
N LEU A 13 10.38 5.28 8.08
CA LEU A 13 11.07 5.12 6.79
C LEU A 13 11.80 6.39 6.40
N GLU A 14 13.04 6.23 5.94
CA GLU A 14 13.81 7.34 5.40
C GLU A 14 13.42 7.63 3.94
N ALA A 15 13.45 8.90 3.55
CA ALA A 15 13.13 9.29 2.19
C ALA A 15 14.07 8.63 1.16
N SER A 16 15.34 8.45 1.51
CA SER A 16 16.30 7.77 0.65
C SER A 16 15.94 6.32 0.40
N ASP A 17 15.33 5.63 1.37
CA ASP A 17 14.91 4.24 1.21
C ASP A 17 13.71 4.14 0.28
N ILE A 18 12.76 5.07 0.40
CA ILE A 18 11.59 5.12 -0.48
C ILE A 18 12.02 5.33 -1.94
N CYS A 19 12.96 6.24 -2.19
CA CYS A 19 13.41 6.56 -3.54
C CYS A 19 14.19 5.43 -4.23
N LYS A 20 14.61 4.41 -3.50
CA LYS A 20 15.29 3.24 -4.10
C LYS A 20 14.35 2.29 -4.81
N HIS A 21 13.04 2.36 -4.55
CA HIS A 21 12.07 1.48 -5.19
C HIS A 21 11.85 1.87 -6.66
N PRO A 22 11.68 0.89 -7.56
CA PRO A 22 11.57 1.18 -9.01
C PRO A 22 10.28 1.90 -9.39
N TRP A 23 9.23 1.80 -8.60
CA TRP A 23 7.97 2.46 -8.87
C TRP A 23 7.42 3.04 -7.58
N VAL A 24 7.28 4.34 -7.56
CA VAL A 24 6.76 5.09 -6.40
C VAL A 24 5.86 6.20 -6.89
N ILE A 25 4.72 6.38 -6.24
CA ILE A 25 3.81 7.47 -6.54
C ILE A 25 3.37 8.17 -5.27
N ALA A 26 3.31 9.49 -5.32
CA ALA A 26 2.80 10.32 -4.22
C ALA A 26 1.38 10.74 -4.54
N LEU A 27 0.48 10.61 -3.57
CA LEU A 27 -0.91 11.01 -3.68
C LEU A 27 -1.15 12.26 -2.84
N ARG A 28 -1.65 13.32 -3.49
CA ARG A 28 -2.06 14.54 -2.83
C ARG A 28 -3.57 14.67 -2.87
N GLY A 29 -4.14 15.20 -1.78
CA GLY A 29 -5.58 15.45 -1.71
C GLY A 29 -5.98 16.70 -2.51
N PRO A 30 -7.29 17.00 -2.52
CA PRO A 30 -7.81 18.22 -3.16
C PRO A 30 -7.22 19.50 -2.58
N ASP A 31 -6.73 19.47 -1.35
CA ASP A 31 -6.06 20.59 -0.69
C ASP A 31 -4.58 20.70 -1.04
N GLY A 32 -4.06 19.80 -1.89
CA GLY A 32 -2.66 19.76 -2.28
C GLY A 32 -1.72 19.15 -1.24
N ILE A 33 -2.24 18.69 -0.09
CA ILE A 33 -1.44 18.11 0.98
C ILE A 33 -1.16 16.64 0.67
N LEU A 34 0.08 16.20 0.91
CA LEU A 34 0.47 14.81 0.73
C LEU A 34 -0.31 13.91 1.69
N GLY A 35 -1.00 12.91 1.15
CA GLY A 35 -1.78 11.95 1.91
C GLY A 35 -1.17 10.57 1.98
N ALA A 36 -0.52 10.15 0.92
CA ALA A 36 0.08 8.82 0.85
C ALA A 36 1.22 8.76 -0.15
N VAL A 37 2.16 7.87 0.09
CA VAL A 37 3.17 7.46 -0.88
C VAL A 37 3.02 5.97 -1.05
N LEU A 38 2.83 5.54 -2.29
CA LEU A 38 2.64 4.14 -2.64
C LEU A 38 3.85 3.66 -3.43
N GLY A 39 4.23 2.42 -3.20
CA GLY A 39 5.33 1.82 -3.94
C GLY A 39 5.04 0.39 -4.33
N LEU A 40 5.81 -0.10 -5.30
CA LEU A 40 5.64 -1.42 -5.86
C LEU A 40 7.01 -2.03 -6.11
N ASP A 41 7.17 -3.28 -5.68
CA ASP A 41 8.38 -4.07 -5.95
C ASP A 41 7.97 -5.32 -6.71
N ILE A 42 8.49 -5.47 -7.92
CA ILE A 42 8.24 -6.67 -8.71
C ILE A 42 9.10 -7.81 -8.14
N ILE A 43 8.46 -8.89 -7.71
CA ILE A 43 9.16 -10.08 -7.18
C ILE A 43 9.63 -10.95 -8.32
N HIS A 44 8.73 -11.23 -9.25
CA HIS A 44 9.01 -11.93 -10.50
C HIS A 44 7.84 -11.66 -11.45
N LYS A 45 7.90 -12.21 -12.66
CA LYS A 45 6.91 -11.95 -13.70
C LYS A 45 5.48 -12.19 -13.19
N GLY A 46 4.66 -11.15 -13.21
CA GLY A 46 3.24 -11.21 -12.84
C GLY A 46 2.95 -11.12 -11.34
N VAL A 47 3.98 -11.02 -10.49
CA VAL A 47 3.82 -10.95 -9.02
C VAL A 47 4.59 -9.76 -8.45
N ALA A 48 3.91 -8.97 -7.65
CA ALA A 48 4.51 -7.80 -7.01
C ALA A 48 4.08 -7.66 -5.56
N THR A 49 4.90 -6.99 -4.78
CA THR A 49 4.57 -6.53 -3.43
C THR A 49 4.32 -5.03 -3.46
N GLY A 50 3.16 -4.62 -2.95
CA GLY A 50 2.84 -3.21 -2.76
C GLY A 50 3.08 -2.78 -1.32
N TRP A 51 3.41 -1.51 -1.16
CA TRP A 51 3.55 -0.90 0.17
C TRP A 51 3.02 0.53 0.13
N ALA A 52 2.69 1.04 1.30
CA ALA A 52 2.17 2.39 1.44
C ALA A 52 2.70 3.04 2.73
N VAL A 53 2.99 4.32 2.63
CA VAL A 53 3.24 5.19 3.77
C VAL A 53 2.18 6.27 3.74
N THR A 54 1.46 6.46 4.84
CA THR A 54 0.38 7.42 4.92
C THR A 54 0.76 8.61 5.80
N THR A 55 0.10 9.74 5.55
CA THR A 55 0.25 10.95 6.34
C THR A 55 -1.07 11.29 7.00
N GLN A 56 -1.06 12.31 7.86
CA GLN A 56 -2.30 12.83 8.45
C GLN A 56 -3.24 13.44 7.40
N GLY A 57 -2.72 13.87 6.25
CA GLY A 57 -3.52 14.42 5.16
C GLY A 57 -4.54 13.44 4.59
N LEU A 58 -4.26 12.14 4.69
CA LEU A 58 -5.20 11.12 4.21
C LEU A 58 -6.54 11.16 4.97
N ARG A 59 -6.51 11.49 6.24
CA ARG A 59 -7.71 11.51 7.10
C ARG A 59 -8.72 12.57 6.70
N ALA A 60 -8.28 13.62 6.00
CA ALA A 60 -9.18 14.70 5.57
C ALA A 60 -10.09 14.26 4.42
N PHE A 61 -9.65 13.32 3.58
CA PHE A 61 -10.39 12.90 2.38
C PHE A 61 -10.34 11.38 2.19
N PRO A 62 -10.86 10.59 3.15
CA PRO A 62 -10.68 9.14 3.12
C PRO A 62 -11.31 8.47 1.90
N LEU A 63 -12.48 8.92 1.45
CA LEU A 63 -13.14 8.35 0.28
C LEU A 63 -12.41 8.68 -1.01
N ALA A 64 -11.93 9.90 -1.15
CA ALA A 64 -11.19 10.32 -2.34
C ALA A 64 -9.90 9.53 -2.48
N TYR A 65 -9.16 9.34 -1.40
CA TYR A 65 -7.93 8.54 -1.42
C TYR A 65 -8.23 7.07 -1.71
N THR A 66 -9.27 6.50 -1.11
CA THR A 66 -9.64 5.11 -1.35
C THR A 66 -9.96 4.86 -2.81
N ARG A 67 -10.75 5.74 -3.43
CA ARG A 67 -11.07 5.65 -4.87
C ARG A 67 -9.82 5.75 -5.72
N LYS A 68 -8.93 6.68 -5.38
CA LYS A 68 -7.69 6.86 -6.13
C LYS A 68 -6.80 5.64 -6.03
N VAL A 69 -6.68 5.04 -4.84
CA VAL A 69 -5.90 3.82 -4.65
C VAL A 69 -6.51 2.65 -5.42
N GLN A 70 -7.83 2.52 -5.44
CA GLN A 70 -8.51 1.50 -6.26
C GLN A 70 -8.16 1.63 -7.73
N ASP A 71 -8.20 2.86 -8.26
CA ASP A 71 -7.83 3.13 -9.66
C ASP A 71 -6.38 2.78 -9.94
N ILE A 72 -5.48 3.14 -9.02
CA ILE A 72 -4.06 2.85 -9.15
C ILE A 72 -3.80 1.35 -9.14
N ILE A 73 -4.48 0.60 -8.27
CA ILE A 73 -4.35 -0.87 -8.23
C ILE A 73 -4.74 -1.46 -9.58
N ALA A 74 -5.87 -1.02 -10.14
CA ALA A 74 -6.31 -1.49 -11.46
C ALA A 74 -5.28 -1.18 -12.55
N GLU A 75 -4.73 0.04 -12.55
CA GLU A 75 -3.71 0.46 -13.50
C GLU A 75 -2.43 -0.37 -13.36
N VAL A 76 -2.02 -0.65 -12.12
CA VAL A 76 -0.82 -1.44 -11.83
C VAL A 76 -0.97 -2.87 -12.34
N PHE A 77 -2.13 -3.49 -12.11
CA PHE A 77 -2.40 -4.82 -12.64
C PHE A 77 -2.28 -4.86 -14.15
N ALA A 78 -2.84 -3.86 -14.84
CA ALA A 78 -2.78 -3.80 -16.30
C ALA A 78 -1.38 -3.46 -16.82
N HIS A 79 -0.75 -2.44 -16.26
CA HIS A 79 0.54 -1.95 -16.75
C HIS A 79 1.67 -2.96 -16.59
N PHE A 80 1.73 -3.63 -15.45
CA PHE A 80 2.77 -4.62 -15.15
C PHE A 80 2.33 -6.05 -15.46
N GLU A 81 1.16 -6.22 -16.04
CA GLU A 81 0.59 -7.54 -16.37
C GLU A 81 0.61 -8.48 -15.16
N LEU A 82 0.16 -7.97 -14.00
CA LEU A 82 0.15 -8.75 -12.77
C LEU A 82 -1.00 -9.74 -12.73
N HIS A 83 -0.75 -10.91 -12.18
CA HIS A 83 -1.81 -11.83 -11.74
C HIS A 83 -1.91 -11.90 -10.22
N ARG A 84 -0.95 -11.30 -9.51
CA ARG A 84 -0.97 -11.24 -8.05
C ARG A 84 -0.29 -9.97 -7.55
N LEU A 85 -0.96 -9.30 -6.61
CA LEU A 85 -0.39 -8.21 -5.82
C LEU A 85 -0.55 -8.58 -4.35
N GLN A 86 0.54 -8.54 -3.59
CA GLN A 86 0.50 -8.84 -2.16
C GLN A 86 0.95 -7.64 -1.35
N ILE A 87 0.45 -7.57 -0.12
CA ILE A 87 0.80 -6.52 0.84
C ILE A 87 0.98 -7.14 2.21
N ILE A 88 1.74 -6.46 3.07
CA ILE A 88 1.92 -6.85 4.46
C ILE A 88 1.31 -5.74 5.31
N VAL A 89 0.35 -6.10 6.14
CA VAL A 89 -0.49 -5.13 6.87
C VAL A 89 -0.41 -5.42 8.37
N LYS A 90 -0.12 -4.38 9.14
CA LYS A 90 -0.11 -4.48 10.60
C LYS A 90 -1.48 -4.94 11.12
N CYS A 91 -1.49 -5.77 12.15
CA CYS A 91 -2.69 -6.35 12.73
C CYS A 91 -3.51 -5.30 13.50
N ARG A 92 -4.13 -4.39 12.75
CA ARG A 92 -5.03 -3.35 13.25
C ARG A 92 -6.34 -3.43 12.47
N ALA A 93 -7.45 -3.38 13.19
CA ALA A 93 -8.78 -3.56 12.60
C ALA A 93 -9.09 -2.58 11.46
N ASP A 94 -8.72 -1.30 11.63
CA ASP A 94 -8.96 -0.27 10.62
C ASP A 94 -8.17 -0.50 9.34
N LEU A 95 -6.89 -0.91 9.46
CA LEU A 95 -6.04 -1.22 8.31
C LEU A 95 -6.51 -2.45 7.58
N LEU A 96 -6.91 -3.50 8.32
CA LEU A 96 -7.41 -4.74 7.74
C LEU A 96 -8.70 -4.51 6.96
N LYS A 97 -9.65 -3.75 7.53
CA LYS A 97 -10.90 -3.41 6.85
C LYS A 97 -10.65 -2.65 5.55
N TRP A 98 -9.74 -1.69 5.59
CA TRP A 98 -9.42 -0.90 4.40
C TRP A 98 -8.80 -1.78 3.31
N ALA A 99 -7.86 -2.65 3.69
CA ALA A 99 -7.24 -3.57 2.74
C ALA A 99 -8.26 -4.54 2.13
N GLU A 100 -9.16 -5.09 2.95
CA GLU A 100 -10.24 -5.95 2.46
C GLU A 100 -11.16 -5.20 1.49
N HIS A 101 -11.47 -3.95 1.78
CA HIS A 101 -12.25 -3.10 0.88
C HIS A 101 -11.55 -2.88 -0.47
N LEU A 102 -10.22 -2.85 -0.47
CA LEU A 102 -9.43 -2.76 -1.70
C LEU A 102 -9.30 -4.09 -2.44
N GLY A 103 -9.91 -5.15 -1.93
CA GLY A 103 -9.95 -6.46 -2.59
C GLY A 103 -8.87 -7.43 -2.14
N PHE A 104 -8.15 -7.14 -1.08
CA PHE A 104 -7.15 -8.05 -0.53
C PHE A 104 -7.78 -9.04 0.45
N LEU A 105 -7.29 -10.26 0.46
CA LEU A 105 -7.72 -11.31 1.38
C LEU A 105 -6.55 -11.74 2.25
N ILE A 106 -6.83 -12.03 3.52
CA ILE A 106 -5.83 -12.52 4.46
C ILE A 106 -5.40 -13.93 4.05
N GLU A 107 -4.10 -14.13 3.90
CA GLU A 107 -3.51 -15.43 3.56
C GLU A 107 -2.71 -16.04 4.69
N GLY A 108 -2.23 -15.24 5.61
CA GLY A 108 -1.50 -15.75 6.75
C GLY A 108 -1.14 -14.67 7.75
N LYS A 109 -0.79 -15.13 8.96
CA LYS A 109 -0.36 -14.25 10.05
C LYS A 109 1.14 -14.39 10.25
N MET A 110 1.82 -13.25 10.33
CA MET A 110 3.25 -13.19 10.55
C MET A 110 3.50 -12.74 12.00
N VAL A 111 3.70 -13.72 12.87
CA VAL A 111 3.87 -13.48 14.31
C VAL A 111 5.22 -12.82 14.57
N ASN A 112 5.21 -11.76 15.38
CA ASN A 112 6.42 -11.02 15.75
C ASN A 112 7.20 -10.45 14.55
N PHE A 113 6.51 -10.11 13.50
CA PHE A 113 7.14 -9.61 12.27
C PHE A 113 7.68 -8.19 12.39
N GLY A 114 7.00 -7.33 13.12
CA GLY A 114 7.39 -5.92 13.28
C GLY A 114 8.63 -5.76 14.13
N THR A 115 9.31 -4.63 13.96
CA THR A 115 10.47 -4.30 14.79
C THR A 115 10.13 -4.19 16.27
N ASP A 116 8.88 -3.87 16.58
CA ASP A 116 8.31 -3.82 17.93
C ASP A 116 7.68 -5.15 18.36
N LYS A 117 7.93 -6.22 17.60
CA LYS A 117 7.36 -7.56 17.79
C LYS A 117 5.84 -7.62 17.56
N SER A 118 5.27 -6.65 16.90
CA SER A 118 3.86 -6.68 16.51
C SER A 118 3.61 -7.69 15.41
N ASP A 119 2.39 -8.22 15.37
CA ASP A 119 1.98 -9.16 14.35
C ASP A 119 1.50 -8.42 13.10
N TYR A 120 1.73 -9.03 11.96
CA TYR A 120 1.28 -8.54 10.67
C TYR A 120 0.52 -9.66 9.95
N TYR A 121 -0.29 -9.27 8.98
CA TYR A 121 -0.89 -10.21 8.05
C TYR A 121 -0.28 -10.05 6.67
N ILE A 122 -0.06 -11.18 5.99
CA ILE A 122 0.17 -11.14 4.56
C ILE A 122 -1.18 -11.27 3.86
N MET A 123 -1.44 -10.38 2.93
CA MET A 123 -2.71 -10.32 2.19
C MET A 123 -2.42 -10.30 0.70
N GLY A 124 -3.28 -10.95 -0.06
CA GLY A 124 -3.13 -11.04 -1.50
C GLY A 124 -4.39 -10.65 -2.24
N ARG A 125 -4.20 -10.04 -3.40
CA ARG A 125 -5.24 -9.81 -4.39
C ARG A 125 -4.79 -10.45 -5.69
N THR A 126 -5.59 -11.37 -6.22
CA THR A 126 -5.28 -12.06 -7.47
C THR A 126 -6.23 -11.61 -8.56
N LEU A 127 -5.75 -11.68 -9.79
CA LEU A 127 -6.61 -11.49 -10.94
C LEU A 127 -7.55 -12.68 -11.02
N GLU A 128 -8.85 -12.42 -10.96
CA GLU A 128 -9.82 -13.49 -11.05
C GLU A 128 -9.78 -14.12 -12.42
N CYS A 129 -9.62 -15.45 -12.46
CA CYS A 129 -9.86 -16.20 -13.67
C CYS A 129 -11.36 -16.26 -13.89
N SER A 130 -11.85 -15.54 -14.88
CA SER A 130 -13.24 -15.75 -15.29
C SER A 130 -13.29 -17.10 -16.00
N LEU A 131 -13.87 -18.03 -15.34
CA LEU A 131 -14.13 -19.36 -15.88
C LEU A 131 -15.39 -19.34 -16.74
#